data_f1efabc2281ee2a32c174bdbab9a53fa
#
_entry.id   f1efabc2281ee2a32c174bdbab9a53fa
#
_cell.length_a   1.000
_cell.length_b   1.000
_cell.length_c   1.000
_cell.angle_alpha   90.00
_cell.angle_beta   90.00
_cell.angle_gamma   90.00
#
_symmetry.space_group_name_H-M   'P 1'
#
loop_
_entity.id
_entity.type
_entity.pdbx_description
1 polymer ?
#
loop_
_entity_poly.entity_id
_entity_poly.type
_entity_poly.pdbx_seq_one_letter_code
_entity_poly.pdbx_strand_id
1 'polypeptide(L)'
;MNLSKVHHIAIIVSDYEAAREFYVNKLGFPIIRENYRPERKDWKLDLRVNENTELEIFAEENPPKRVNRPEACGLRHLAFCVESVEQTVNELTEVGIECEPIRVDDYTGKKMTFFHDPDGLPLELHE
;
A
#
# COMPACT_ATOMS: atom_id res chain seq x y z
N MET A 1 17.23 8.09 -22.14
CA MET A 1 15.99 7.55 -21.54
C MET A 1 15.59 8.44 -20.37
N ASN A 2 14.31 8.79 -20.25
CA ASN A 2 13.82 9.65 -19.18
C ASN A 2 12.66 8.94 -18.44
N LEU A 3 12.95 8.33 -17.27
CA LEU A 3 11.99 7.68 -16.39
C LEU A 3 11.85 8.52 -15.11
N SER A 4 11.37 9.74 -15.25
CA SER A 4 11.42 10.76 -14.19
C SER A 4 10.28 10.69 -13.16
N LYS A 5 9.20 9.95 -13.44
CA LYS A 5 8.03 9.87 -12.56
C LYS A 5 7.46 8.46 -12.54
N VAL A 6 6.97 8.06 -11.37
CA VAL A 6 6.18 6.84 -11.24
C VAL A 6 4.72 7.19 -11.56
N HIS A 7 4.16 6.58 -12.59
CA HIS A 7 2.77 6.80 -12.98
C HIS A 7 1.81 6.05 -12.06
N HIS A 8 2.03 4.75 -11.88
CA HIS A 8 1.23 3.93 -10.99
C HIS A 8 2.01 2.74 -10.44
N ILE A 9 1.50 2.20 -9.35
CA ILE A 9 1.94 0.95 -8.74
C ILE A 9 0.73 0.04 -8.68
N ALA A 10 0.83 -1.16 -9.25
CA ALA A 10 -0.24 -2.13 -9.28
C ALA A 10 -0.07 -3.16 -8.16
N ILE A 11 -1.15 -3.40 -7.41
CA ILE A 11 -1.17 -4.30 -6.25
C ILE A 11 -2.30 -5.32 -6.45
N ILE A 12 -1.96 -6.60 -6.35
CA ILE A 12 -2.95 -7.69 -6.36
C ILE A 12 -3.41 -7.96 -4.93
N VAL A 13 -4.72 -8.03 -4.74
CA VAL A 13 -5.36 -8.34 -3.46
C VAL A 13 -6.34 -9.50 -3.59
N SER A 14 -6.58 -10.21 -2.50
CA SER A 14 -7.44 -11.40 -2.51
C SER A 14 -8.91 -11.10 -2.22
N ASP A 15 -9.19 -9.97 -1.57
CA ASP A 15 -10.53 -9.59 -1.12
C ASP A 15 -10.78 -8.11 -1.42
N TYR A 16 -11.70 -7.85 -2.33
CA TYR A 16 -12.02 -6.48 -2.76
C TYR A 16 -12.54 -5.60 -1.61
N GLU A 17 -13.48 -6.10 -0.83
CA GLU A 17 -14.08 -5.34 0.27
C GLU A 17 -13.05 -5.00 1.35
N ALA A 18 -12.21 -5.96 1.71
CA ALA A 18 -11.14 -5.75 2.69
C ALA A 18 -10.11 -4.73 2.19
N ALA A 19 -9.72 -4.82 0.92
CA ALA A 19 -8.76 -3.88 0.32
C ALA A 19 -9.36 -2.47 0.22
N ARG A 20 -10.62 -2.37 -0.20
CA ARG A 20 -11.32 -1.08 -0.29
C ARG A 20 -11.44 -0.41 1.09
N GLU A 21 -11.82 -1.17 2.11
CA GLU A 21 -11.88 -0.68 3.49
C GLU A 21 -10.50 -0.17 3.95
N PHE A 22 -9.45 -0.93 3.65
CA PHE A 22 -8.08 -0.57 4.04
C PHE A 22 -7.58 0.68 3.31
N TYR A 23 -7.53 0.64 1.98
CA TYR A 23 -6.89 1.70 1.19
C TYR A 23 -7.74 2.98 1.09
N VAL A 24 -9.07 2.86 1.03
CA VAL A 24 -9.96 4.01 0.86
C VAL A 24 -10.42 4.57 2.21
N ASN A 25 -11.02 3.71 3.04
CA ASN A 25 -11.64 4.20 4.28
C ASN A 25 -10.62 4.46 5.39
N LYS A 26 -9.66 3.56 5.58
CA LYS A 26 -8.64 3.71 6.63
C LYS A 26 -7.47 4.60 6.21
N LEU A 27 -6.86 4.34 5.07
CA LEU A 27 -5.72 5.15 4.60
C LEU A 27 -6.14 6.46 3.92
N GLY A 28 -7.40 6.57 3.49
CA GLY A 28 -7.95 7.82 2.96
C GLY A 28 -7.55 8.14 1.52
N PHE A 29 -7.07 7.19 0.72
CA PHE A 29 -6.75 7.47 -0.68
C PHE A 29 -8.03 7.73 -1.49
N PRO A 30 -8.15 8.89 -2.16
CA PRO A 30 -9.30 9.19 -3.00
C PRO A 30 -9.44 8.23 -4.17
N ILE A 31 -10.68 7.82 -4.46
CA ILE A 31 -10.99 6.98 -5.62
C ILE A 31 -10.95 7.84 -6.90
N ILE A 32 -10.19 7.39 -7.90
CA ILE A 32 -10.21 7.95 -9.25
C ILE A 32 -11.31 7.27 -10.05
N ARG A 33 -11.32 5.93 -10.05
CA ARG A 33 -12.34 5.09 -10.70
C ARG A 33 -12.36 3.70 -10.08
N GLU A 34 -13.49 3.05 -10.22
CA GLU A 34 -13.74 1.74 -9.62
C GLU A 34 -14.61 0.94 -10.59
N ASN A 35 -14.10 -0.19 -11.07
CA ASN A 35 -14.80 -0.99 -12.08
C ASN A 35 -14.64 -2.49 -11.82
N TYR A 36 -15.75 -3.22 -11.94
CA TYR A 36 -15.70 -4.67 -12.10
C TYR A 36 -15.47 -5.01 -13.57
N ARG A 37 -14.55 -5.93 -13.86
CA ARG A 37 -14.21 -6.36 -15.22
C ARG A 37 -14.69 -7.80 -15.44
N PRO A 38 -15.89 -8.00 -16.08
CA PRO A 38 -16.48 -9.34 -16.21
C PRO A 38 -15.62 -10.35 -16.96
N GLU A 39 -14.91 -9.91 -18.01
CA GLU A 39 -14.05 -10.78 -18.83
C GLU A 39 -12.83 -11.29 -18.06
N ARG A 40 -12.39 -10.56 -17.04
CA ARG A 40 -11.26 -10.93 -16.17
C ARG A 40 -11.69 -11.43 -14.81
N LYS A 41 -12.98 -11.28 -14.49
CA LYS A 41 -13.57 -11.65 -13.20
C LYS A 41 -12.83 -11.02 -12.01
N ASP A 42 -12.47 -9.75 -12.15
CA ASP A 42 -11.79 -8.99 -11.10
C ASP A 42 -12.36 -7.58 -10.93
N TRP A 43 -12.01 -6.97 -9.80
CA TRP A 43 -12.20 -5.55 -9.56
C TRP A 43 -10.90 -4.81 -9.84
N LYS A 44 -11.01 -3.64 -10.47
CA LYS A 44 -9.91 -2.69 -10.64
C LYS A 44 -10.30 -1.38 -9.95
N LEU A 45 -9.56 -1.03 -8.92
CA LEU A 45 -9.77 0.18 -8.11
C LEU A 45 -8.54 1.07 -8.24
N ASP A 46 -8.71 2.24 -8.88
CA ASP A 46 -7.64 3.20 -9.06
C ASP A 46 -7.75 4.32 -8.03
N LEU A 47 -6.66 4.54 -7.30
CA LEU A 47 -6.58 5.48 -6.18
C LEU A 47 -5.53 6.55 -6.44
N ARG A 48 -5.78 7.77 -5.96
CA ARG A 48 -4.84 8.89 -6.06
C ARG A 48 -3.89 8.91 -4.86
N VAL A 49 -2.59 8.84 -5.10
CA VAL A 49 -1.57 9.05 -4.07
C VAL A 49 -1.15 10.52 -4.02
N ASN A 50 -0.77 11.07 -5.19
CA ASN A 50 -0.41 12.46 -5.37
C ASN A 50 -0.68 12.88 -6.83
N GLU A 51 -0.27 14.07 -7.23
CA GLU A 51 -0.54 14.59 -8.59
C GLU A 51 0.04 13.72 -9.72
N ASN A 52 1.07 12.92 -9.44
CA ASN A 52 1.79 12.13 -10.44
C ASN A 52 1.57 10.62 -10.33
N THR A 53 1.19 10.12 -9.15
CA THR A 53 1.23 8.69 -8.84
C THR A 53 -0.12 8.15 -8.39
N GLU A 54 -0.50 7.00 -8.93
CA GLU A 54 -1.71 6.27 -8.58
C GLU A 54 -1.36 4.90 -7.99
N LEU A 55 -2.29 4.34 -7.21
CA LEU A 55 -2.31 2.91 -6.89
C LEU A 55 -3.42 2.27 -7.72
N GLU A 56 -3.11 1.16 -8.38
CA GLU A 56 -4.10 0.33 -9.06
C GLU A 56 -4.26 -0.96 -8.25
N ILE A 57 -5.41 -1.12 -7.61
CA ILE A 57 -5.72 -2.30 -6.80
C ILE A 57 -6.52 -3.28 -7.66
N PHE A 58 -5.97 -4.48 -7.83
CA PHE A 58 -6.62 -5.56 -8.58
C PHE A 58 -7.05 -6.66 -7.63
N ALA A 59 -8.37 -6.80 -7.43
CA ALA A 59 -8.90 -7.90 -6.62
C ALA A 59 -9.22 -9.08 -7.54
N GLU A 60 -8.35 -10.07 -7.56
CA GLU A 60 -8.45 -11.25 -8.39
C GLU A 60 -9.08 -12.42 -7.63
N GLU A 61 -9.66 -13.38 -8.37
CA GLU A 61 -10.19 -14.61 -7.78
C GLU A 61 -9.02 -15.52 -7.35
N ASN A 62 -8.96 -15.85 -6.06
CA ASN A 62 -8.02 -16.81 -5.50
C ASN A 62 -6.55 -16.62 -5.97
N PRO A 63 -5.98 -15.42 -5.86
CA PRO A 63 -4.59 -15.24 -6.24
C PRO A 63 -3.69 -16.02 -5.27
N PRO A 64 -2.52 -16.49 -5.71
CA PRO A 64 -1.53 -17.04 -4.81
C PRO A 64 -1.17 -16.04 -3.71
N LYS A 65 -0.96 -16.54 -2.50
CA LYS A 65 -0.55 -15.69 -1.37
C LYS A 65 0.82 -15.08 -1.62
N ARG A 66 0.99 -13.83 -1.15
CA ARG A 66 2.29 -13.18 -1.15
C ARG A 66 3.29 -13.99 -0.30
N VAL A 67 4.51 -14.14 -0.80
CA VAL A 67 5.61 -14.80 -0.08
C VAL A 67 6.50 -13.74 0.55
N ASN A 68 6.35 -13.53 1.86
CA ASN A 68 7.19 -12.62 2.63
C ASN A 68 8.41 -13.30 3.26
N ARG A 69 8.34 -14.63 3.45
CA ARG A 69 9.42 -15.39 4.11
C ARG A 69 9.53 -16.81 3.53
N PRO A 70 10.70 -17.19 2.97
CA PRO A 70 11.81 -16.28 2.66
C PRO A 70 11.37 -15.22 1.64
N GLU A 71 12.02 -14.07 1.62
CA GLU A 71 11.70 -12.99 0.67
C GLU A 71 11.95 -13.46 -0.76
N ALA A 72 10.94 -13.29 -1.62
CA ALA A 72 11.02 -13.65 -3.04
C ALA A 72 11.40 -12.44 -3.90
N CYS A 73 11.91 -12.71 -5.10
CA CYS A 73 12.17 -11.63 -6.07
C CYS A 73 10.88 -10.86 -6.39
N GLY A 74 11.00 -9.56 -6.56
CA GLY A 74 9.89 -8.65 -6.88
C GLY A 74 9.84 -7.46 -5.94
N LEU A 75 8.72 -6.79 -5.91
CA LEU A 75 8.52 -5.64 -5.03
C LEU A 75 8.54 -6.08 -3.55
N ARG A 76 9.53 -5.59 -2.81
CA ARG A 76 9.70 -5.95 -1.40
C ARG A 76 8.66 -5.25 -0.52
N HIS A 77 8.53 -3.94 -0.71
CA HIS A 77 7.56 -3.10 0.00
C HIS A 77 7.32 -1.79 -0.76
N LEU A 78 6.33 -1.04 -0.33
CA LEU A 78 6.04 0.30 -0.82
C LEU A 78 6.20 1.28 0.34
N ALA A 79 7.02 2.33 0.16
CA ALA A 79 7.28 3.33 1.18
C ALA A 79 6.58 4.65 0.87
N PHE A 80 5.98 5.25 1.89
CA PHE A 80 5.39 6.58 1.85
C PHE A 80 6.22 7.55 2.69
N CYS A 81 6.52 8.72 2.14
CA CYS A 81 7.15 9.79 2.89
C CYS A 81 6.09 10.50 3.74
N VAL A 82 6.38 10.70 5.03
CA VAL A 82 5.53 11.41 5.98
C VAL A 82 6.33 12.44 6.76
N GLU A 83 5.65 13.48 7.25
CA GLU A 83 6.31 14.51 8.05
C GLU A 83 6.70 14.00 9.44
N SER A 84 5.86 13.14 10.02
CA SER A 84 6.09 12.53 11.33
C SER A 84 5.61 11.10 11.35
N VAL A 85 6.53 10.17 11.51
CA VAL A 85 6.21 8.74 11.65
C VAL A 85 5.39 8.51 12.91
N GLU A 86 5.72 9.16 14.02
CA GLU A 86 5.00 9.00 15.29
C GLU A 86 3.53 9.43 15.18
N GLN A 87 3.29 10.60 14.56
CA GLN A 87 1.92 11.08 14.37
C GLN A 87 1.14 10.14 13.44
N THR A 88 1.73 9.72 12.34
CA THR A 88 1.06 8.82 11.38
C THR A 88 0.76 7.45 12.01
N VAL A 89 1.67 6.92 12.84
CA VAL A 89 1.42 5.68 13.60
C VAL A 89 0.22 5.83 14.54
N ASN A 90 0.08 6.98 15.21
CA ASN A 90 -1.07 7.24 16.07
C ASN A 90 -2.37 7.25 15.25
N GLU A 91 -2.38 7.95 14.11
CA GLU A 91 -3.53 8.00 13.20
C GLU A 91 -3.90 6.60 12.67
N LEU A 92 -2.93 5.78 12.29
CA LEU A 92 -3.16 4.40 11.85
C LEU A 92 -3.72 3.54 12.98
N THR A 93 -3.22 3.71 14.20
CA THR A 93 -3.72 3.00 15.39
C THR A 93 -5.19 3.35 15.67
N GLU A 94 -5.57 4.61 15.51
CA GLU A 94 -6.97 5.06 15.70
C GLU A 94 -7.95 4.38 14.73
N VAL A 95 -7.49 4.04 13.53
CA VAL A 95 -8.31 3.31 12.54
C VAL A 95 -8.09 1.79 12.58
N GLY A 96 -7.40 1.29 13.62
CA GLY A 96 -7.22 -0.14 13.86
C GLY A 96 -6.15 -0.80 12.99
N ILE A 97 -5.16 -0.04 12.52
CA ILE A 97 -4.00 -0.57 11.81
C ILE A 97 -2.82 -0.64 12.77
N GLU A 98 -2.26 -1.83 12.92
CA GLU A 98 -1.11 -2.08 13.77
C GLU A 98 0.20 -1.80 13.02
N CYS A 99 1.10 -1.07 13.66
CA CYS A 99 2.44 -0.79 13.13
C CYS A 99 3.50 -1.52 13.93
N GLU A 100 4.61 -1.85 13.28
CA GLU A 100 5.81 -2.33 13.95
C GLU A 100 6.40 -1.21 14.84
N PRO A 101 7.29 -1.54 15.79
CA PRO A 101 8.01 -0.51 16.56
C PRO A 101 8.76 0.46 15.65
N ILE A 102 8.71 1.76 15.98
CA ILE A 102 9.42 2.79 15.24
C ILE A 102 10.93 2.56 15.37
N ARG A 103 11.64 2.65 14.24
CA ARG A 103 13.10 2.50 14.15
C ARG A 103 13.70 3.74 13.50
N VAL A 104 15.02 3.85 13.61
CA VAL A 104 15.80 4.83 12.87
C VAL A 104 16.52 4.13 11.73
N ASP A 105 16.38 4.65 10.53
CA ASP A 105 17.12 4.17 9.36
C ASP A 105 18.62 4.51 9.55
N ASP A 106 19.48 3.50 9.55
CA ASP A 106 20.92 3.66 9.79
C ASP A 106 21.61 4.52 8.73
N TYR A 107 21.05 4.60 7.52
CA TYR A 107 21.65 5.34 6.41
C TYR A 107 21.18 6.80 6.35
N THR A 108 19.92 7.07 6.66
CA THR A 108 19.33 8.41 6.59
C THR A 108 19.26 9.13 7.93
N GLY A 109 19.31 8.40 9.05
CA GLY A 109 19.07 8.94 10.38
C GLY A 109 17.62 9.32 10.63
N LYS A 110 16.71 8.97 9.75
CA LYS A 110 15.29 9.28 9.81
C LYS A 110 14.48 8.17 10.45
N LYS A 111 13.36 8.52 11.08
CA LYS A 111 12.43 7.53 11.62
C LYS A 111 11.69 6.82 10.52
N MET A 112 11.42 5.55 10.73
CA MET A 112 10.67 4.70 9.82
C MET A 112 9.98 3.58 10.59
N THR A 113 8.95 3.02 10.01
CA THR A 113 8.28 1.82 10.50
C THR A 113 7.49 1.14 9.39
N PHE A 114 7.00 -0.06 9.66
CA PHE A 114 6.19 -0.85 8.74
C PHE A 114 4.80 -1.13 9.30
N PHE A 115 3.85 -1.22 8.42
CA PHE A 115 2.54 -1.82 8.61
C PHE A 115 2.23 -2.68 7.39
N HIS A 116 1.10 -3.37 7.36
CA HIS A 116 0.80 -4.34 6.30
C HIS A 116 -0.61 -4.14 5.78
N ASP A 117 -0.80 -4.35 4.48
CA ASP A 117 -2.14 -4.43 3.93
C ASP A 117 -2.82 -5.78 4.30
N PRO A 118 -4.12 -5.97 3.99
CA PRO A 118 -4.81 -7.22 4.36
C PRO A 118 -4.19 -8.50 3.82
N ASP A 119 -3.44 -8.43 2.73
CA ASP A 119 -2.75 -9.59 2.13
C ASP A 119 -1.29 -9.70 2.56
N GLY A 120 -0.85 -8.86 3.47
CA GLY A 120 0.50 -8.91 4.02
C GLY A 120 1.55 -8.16 3.19
N LEU A 121 1.16 -7.31 2.24
CA LEU A 121 2.12 -6.43 1.56
C LEU A 121 2.69 -5.45 2.59
N PRO A 122 4.02 -5.44 2.79
CA PRO A 122 4.62 -4.47 3.69
C PRO A 122 4.53 -3.05 3.12
N LEU A 123 4.08 -2.12 3.94
CA LEU A 123 4.00 -0.70 3.65
C LEU A 123 4.87 0.04 4.66
N GLU A 124 5.71 0.94 4.19
CA GLU A 124 6.65 1.67 5.04
C GLU A 124 6.23 3.13 5.19
N LEU A 125 6.39 3.66 6.40
CA LEU A 125 6.40 5.09 6.67
C LEU A 125 7.84 5.54 6.86
N HIS A 126 8.25 6.60 6.19
CA HIS A 126 9.61 7.14 6.28
C HIS A 126 9.58 8.67 6.32
N GLU A 127 10.29 9.29 7.26
CA GLU A 127 10.49 10.75 7.32
C GLU A 127 11.46 11.27 6.29
#